data_7f7ac5cd70e812c42701b8c22113d3c6
#
_entry.id   7f7ac5cd70e812c42701b8c22113d3c6
#
_cell.length_a   1.000
_cell.length_b   1.000
_cell.length_c   1.000
_cell.angle_alpha   90.00
_cell.angle_beta   90.00
_cell.angle_gamma   90.00
#
_symmetry.space_group_name_H-M   'P 1'
#
loop_
_entity.id
_entity.type
_entity.pdbx_description
1 polymer ?
#
loop_
_entity_poly.entity_id
_entity_poly.type
_entity_poly.pdbx_seq_one_letter_code
_entity_poly.pdbx_strand_id
1 'polypeptide(L)'
;NNKRYNQCFSLSPDDYKGWANGIERAGYATGGGYAANLQSIIERNGLQKYDQMVMNEMRSQGKQFGVEQNARQTAPSVAASSSTQTMMPTGEYSFPLKREEFLFVTSPFGMRNDPMGSGKQQMHKGVDIRAKQDDILATERNGKVVAVNHNANTGGGKSVTVEYNRPDNTKVQVSYMHLSNIAVKVGDVVSSGQKLGMTGNTGTRTTREHLHFSV
;
A
#
# COMPACT_ATOMS: atom_id res chain seq x y z
N ASN A 1 0.74 21.49 -4.25
CA ASN A 1 0.95 21.20 -5.69
C ASN A 1 2.40 21.51 -6.05
N ASN A 2 3.24 20.49 -6.14
CA ASN A 2 4.66 20.69 -6.44
C ASN A 2 4.83 20.69 -7.97
N LYS A 3 4.75 21.87 -8.58
CA LYS A 3 4.77 22.09 -10.04
C LYS A 3 5.97 21.47 -10.76
N ARG A 4 7.08 21.21 -10.06
CA ARG A 4 8.32 20.68 -10.65
C ARG A 4 8.17 19.26 -11.24
N TYR A 5 7.15 18.50 -10.79
CA TYR A 5 6.88 17.16 -11.30
C TYR A 5 5.79 17.12 -12.39
N ASN A 6 5.20 18.27 -12.75
CA ASN A 6 4.08 18.30 -13.72
C ASN A 6 4.42 17.65 -15.05
N GLN A 7 5.66 17.77 -15.51
CA GLN A 7 6.11 17.14 -16.76
C GLN A 7 6.05 15.59 -16.73
N CYS A 8 6.09 14.98 -15.55
CA CYS A 8 5.99 13.53 -15.44
C CYS A 8 4.55 13.03 -15.70
N PHE A 9 3.54 13.83 -15.39
CA PHE A 9 2.14 13.44 -15.54
C PHE A 9 1.63 13.40 -16.99
N SER A 10 2.43 13.90 -17.95
CA SER A 10 2.17 13.74 -19.38
C SER A 10 2.74 12.45 -19.97
N LEU A 11 3.56 11.71 -19.19
CA LEU A 11 4.13 10.44 -19.61
C LEU A 11 3.11 9.31 -19.44
N SER A 12 3.24 8.26 -20.27
CA SER A 12 2.48 7.04 -20.06
C SER A 12 2.84 6.41 -18.71
N PRO A 13 1.85 5.83 -17.98
CA PRO A 13 2.12 5.18 -16.69
C PRO A 13 3.14 4.04 -16.76
N ASP A 14 3.25 3.37 -17.90
CA ASP A 14 4.20 2.29 -18.16
C ASP A 14 5.58 2.78 -18.66
N ASP A 15 5.74 4.08 -18.89
CA ASP A 15 7.04 4.68 -19.22
C ASP A 15 7.88 4.93 -17.95
N TYR A 16 8.25 3.85 -17.26
CA TYR A 16 9.06 3.95 -16.04
C TYR A 16 10.41 4.65 -16.26
N LYS A 17 10.97 4.59 -17.49
CA LYS A 17 12.22 5.29 -17.82
C LYS A 17 12.02 6.80 -17.88
N GLY A 18 10.98 7.23 -18.56
CA GLY A 18 10.58 8.65 -18.61
C GLY A 18 10.27 9.19 -17.21
N TRP A 19 9.53 8.43 -16.41
CA TRP A 19 9.21 8.79 -15.02
C TRP A 19 10.47 8.91 -14.15
N ALA A 20 11.37 7.92 -14.16
CA ALA A 20 12.62 7.95 -13.40
C ALA A 20 13.49 9.17 -13.75
N ASN A 21 13.67 9.41 -15.04
CA ASN A 21 14.44 10.56 -15.54
C ASN A 21 13.76 11.89 -15.21
N GLY A 22 12.43 11.96 -15.29
CA GLY A 22 11.65 13.16 -14.95
C GLY A 22 11.76 13.52 -13.47
N ILE A 23 11.70 12.54 -12.59
CA ILE A 23 11.84 12.71 -11.14
C ILE A 23 13.26 13.19 -10.78
N GLU A 24 14.29 12.60 -11.39
CA GLU A 24 15.68 13.03 -11.17
C GLU A 24 15.91 14.48 -11.65
N ARG A 25 15.44 14.82 -12.87
CA ARG A 25 15.50 16.21 -13.39
C ARG A 25 14.74 17.20 -12.53
N ALA A 26 13.66 16.77 -11.88
CA ALA A 26 12.92 17.59 -10.94
C ALA A 26 13.65 17.80 -9.59
N GLY A 27 14.87 17.24 -9.42
CA GLY A 27 15.70 17.41 -8.24
C GLY A 27 15.26 16.57 -7.04
N TYR A 28 14.65 15.41 -7.26
CA TYR A 28 14.30 14.49 -6.18
C TYR A 28 15.54 13.92 -5.48
N ALA A 29 16.59 13.64 -6.25
CA ALA A 29 17.87 13.14 -5.74
C ALA A 29 19.00 14.00 -6.29
N THR A 30 19.78 14.65 -5.42
CA THR A 30 20.84 15.60 -5.79
C THR A 30 22.20 14.93 -6.04
N GLY A 31 22.34 13.63 -5.72
CA GLY A 31 23.59 12.88 -5.85
C GLY A 31 23.88 12.32 -7.24
N GLY A 32 22.98 12.47 -8.20
CA GLY A 32 23.07 11.88 -9.54
C GLY A 32 22.88 10.34 -9.55
N GLY A 33 22.51 9.79 -10.71
CA GLY A 33 22.36 8.34 -10.89
C GLY A 33 21.10 7.71 -10.29
N TYR A 34 20.19 8.51 -9.73
CA TYR A 34 18.93 8.02 -9.20
C TYR A 34 18.09 7.31 -10.26
N ALA A 35 17.93 7.93 -11.42
CA ALA A 35 17.15 7.36 -12.52
C ALA A 35 17.75 6.04 -13.02
N ALA A 36 19.06 5.98 -13.20
CA ALA A 36 19.76 4.78 -13.64
C ALA A 36 19.62 3.64 -12.63
N ASN A 37 19.76 3.92 -11.34
CA ASN A 37 19.61 2.95 -10.27
C ASN A 37 18.16 2.42 -10.21
N LEU A 38 17.17 3.30 -10.28
CA LEU A 38 15.75 2.92 -10.28
C LEU A 38 15.40 2.05 -11.49
N GLN A 39 15.82 2.43 -12.68
CA GLN A 39 15.63 1.65 -13.91
C GLN A 39 16.27 0.27 -13.80
N SER A 40 17.52 0.19 -13.29
CA SER A 40 18.21 -1.09 -13.07
C SER A 40 17.47 -1.99 -12.09
N ILE A 41 16.89 -1.45 -11.02
CA ILE A 41 16.07 -2.22 -10.05
C ILE A 41 14.81 -2.76 -10.73
N ILE A 42 14.09 -1.92 -11.46
CA ILE A 42 12.87 -2.30 -12.18
C ILE A 42 13.17 -3.42 -13.20
N GLU A 43 14.21 -3.26 -14.00
CA GLU A 43 14.60 -4.22 -15.05
C GLU A 43 15.09 -5.55 -14.45
N ARG A 44 15.96 -5.51 -13.44
CA ARG A 44 16.51 -6.70 -12.79
C ARG A 44 15.44 -7.56 -12.14
N ASN A 45 14.41 -6.93 -11.59
CA ASN A 45 13.30 -7.63 -10.92
C ASN A 45 12.10 -7.86 -11.86
N GLY A 46 12.18 -7.45 -13.12
CA GLY A 46 11.12 -7.60 -14.11
C GLY A 46 9.82 -6.89 -13.73
N LEU A 47 9.91 -5.75 -13.01
CA LEU A 47 8.72 -5.08 -12.45
C LEU A 47 7.84 -4.45 -13.54
N GLN A 48 8.41 -4.08 -14.69
CA GLN A 48 7.68 -3.52 -15.83
C GLN A 48 6.56 -4.44 -16.35
N LYS A 49 6.64 -5.73 -16.08
CA LYS A 49 5.58 -6.68 -16.46
C LYS A 49 4.24 -6.37 -15.77
N TYR A 50 4.28 -5.82 -14.57
CA TYR A 50 3.06 -5.48 -13.82
C TYR A 50 2.36 -4.27 -14.43
N ASP A 51 3.11 -3.28 -14.91
CA ASP A 51 2.55 -2.14 -15.64
C ASP A 51 1.87 -2.63 -16.92
N GLN A 52 2.54 -3.54 -17.67
CA GLN A 52 1.94 -4.15 -18.87
C GLN A 52 0.66 -4.94 -18.57
N MET A 53 0.61 -5.67 -17.47
CA MET A 53 -0.58 -6.40 -17.05
C MET A 53 -1.75 -5.43 -16.77
N VAL A 54 -1.50 -4.37 -16.01
CA VAL A 54 -2.52 -3.34 -15.69
C VAL A 54 -2.99 -2.63 -16.96
N MET A 55 -2.06 -2.24 -17.83
CA MET A 55 -2.41 -1.56 -19.09
C MET A 55 -3.24 -2.46 -20.02
N ASN A 56 -2.93 -3.76 -20.09
CA ASN A 56 -3.70 -4.72 -20.87
C ASN A 56 -5.10 -4.93 -20.27
N GLU A 57 -5.20 -5.02 -18.96
CA GLU A 57 -6.50 -5.14 -18.29
C GLU A 57 -7.37 -3.89 -18.52
N MET A 58 -6.79 -2.70 -18.40
CA MET A 58 -7.51 -1.46 -18.69
C MET A 58 -8.00 -1.39 -20.14
N ARG A 59 -7.15 -1.80 -21.11
CA ARG A 59 -7.54 -1.87 -22.52
C ARG A 59 -8.70 -2.85 -22.76
N SER A 60 -8.65 -4.02 -22.11
CA SER A 60 -9.73 -5.01 -22.20
C SER A 60 -11.06 -4.52 -21.64
N GLN A 61 -11.01 -3.60 -20.67
CA GLN A 61 -12.19 -2.95 -20.05
C GLN A 61 -12.62 -1.67 -20.78
N GLY A 62 -11.96 -1.29 -21.88
CA GLY A 62 -12.24 -0.05 -22.60
C GLY A 62 -11.89 1.22 -21.84
N LYS A 63 -11.08 1.11 -20.78
CA LYS A 63 -10.64 2.26 -19.96
C LYS A 63 -9.34 2.84 -20.50
N GLN A 64 -9.27 4.17 -20.56
CA GLN A 64 -8.02 4.88 -20.88
C GLN A 64 -7.45 5.53 -19.63
N PHE A 65 -6.13 5.43 -19.44
CA PHE A 65 -5.43 6.09 -18.37
C PHE A 65 -5.44 7.62 -18.61
N GLY A 66 -5.86 8.40 -17.63
CA GLY A 66 -5.73 9.87 -17.67
C GLY A 66 -6.94 10.65 -18.21
N VAL A 67 -8.08 10.05 -18.48
CA VAL A 67 -9.26 10.74 -19.04
C VAL A 67 -10.28 11.23 -17.99
N GLU A 68 -9.91 11.32 -16.72
CA GLU A 68 -10.83 11.83 -15.68
C GLU A 68 -10.63 13.31 -15.32
N GLN A 69 -10.31 14.18 -16.26
CA GLN A 69 -10.22 15.62 -15.95
C GLN A 69 -11.26 16.53 -16.59
N ASN A 70 -12.29 16.04 -17.30
CA ASN A 70 -13.33 16.95 -17.80
C ASN A 70 -14.71 16.29 -17.98
N ALA A 71 -15.30 15.80 -16.89
CA ALA A 71 -16.74 15.49 -16.89
C ALA A 71 -17.41 16.07 -15.64
N ARG A 72 -17.34 17.39 -15.48
CA ARG A 72 -18.36 18.12 -14.73
C ARG A 72 -19.31 18.72 -15.77
N GLN A 73 -20.42 18.04 -15.99
CA GLN A 73 -21.77 18.58 -16.19
C GLN A 73 -22.67 17.55 -16.85
N THR A 74 -23.72 17.34 -16.18
CA THR A 74 -25.07 16.84 -16.44
C THR A 74 -25.37 15.46 -15.82
N ALA A 75 -26.04 15.55 -14.66
CA ALA A 75 -26.78 14.46 -14.07
C ALA A 75 -28.10 14.26 -14.83
N PRO A 76 -28.64 13.02 -14.83
CA PRO A 76 -29.89 12.84 -14.12
C PRO A 76 -29.83 11.72 -13.08
N SER A 77 -30.50 11.98 -11.98
CA SER A 77 -30.75 11.14 -10.85
C SER A 77 -31.48 9.87 -11.23
N VAL A 78 -30.94 8.70 -10.90
CA VAL A 78 -31.73 7.51 -10.58
C VAL A 78 -31.02 6.76 -9.44
N ALA A 79 -31.78 6.57 -8.39
CA ALA A 79 -31.39 5.77 -7.26
C ALA A 79 -31.11 4.32 -7.69
N ALA A 80 -29.94 3.82 -7.35
CA ALA A 80 -29.70 2.40 -7.31
C ALA A 80 -28.61 2.10 -6.29
N SER A 81 -28.97 1.35 -5.31
CA SER A 81 -28.07 0.63 -4.44
C SER A 81 -27.03 -0.10 -5.29
N SER A 82 -25.79 0.31 -5.27
CA SER A 82 -24.71 -0.49 -5.80
C SER A 82 -23.61 -0.59 -4.76
N SER A 83 -23.50 -1.76 -4.18
CA SER A 83 -22.27 -2.24 -3.62
C SER A 83 -21.18 -2.12 -4.70
N THR A 84 -20.38 -1.08 -4.65
CA THR A 84 -19.20 -0.95 -5.50
C THR A 84 -18.19 -1.98 -4.99
N GLN A 85 -18.30 -3.20 -5.49
CA GLN A 85 -17.21 -4.15 -5.44
C GLN A 85 -16.13 -3.58 -6.36
N THR A 86 -15.14 -2.94 -5.78
CA THR A 86 -13.87 -2.67 -6.44
C THR A 86 -13.33 -4.03 -6.87
N MET A 87 -13.37 -4.32 -8.17
CA MET A 87 -12.84 -5.56 -8.69
C MET A 87 -11.32 -5.56 -8.47
N MET A 88 -10.92 -6.22 -7.40
CA MET A 88 -9.55 -6.66 -7.22
C MET A 88 -9.23 -7.67 -8.32
N PRO A 89 -7.99 -7.70 -8.84
CA PRO A 89 -7.56 -8.76 -9.73
C PRO A 89 -7.91 -10.09 -9.09
N THR A 90 -8.48 -10.98 -9.84
CA THR A 90 -9.03 -12.26 -9.44
C THR A 90 -8.09 -12.98 -8.48
N GLY A 91 -8.33 -12.80 -7.22
CA GLY A 91 -7.85 -13.70 -6.48
C GLY A 91 -7.28 -13.85 -5.19
N GLU A 92 -6.05 -13.98 -5.18
CA GLU A 92 -5.33 -14.52 -4.04
C GLU A 92 -4.90 -13.44 -3.06
N TYR A 93 -4.66 -12.23 -3.56
CA TYR A 93 -4.06 -11.15 -2.79
C TYR A 93 -4.83 -9.84 -2.88
N SER A 94 -4.86 -9.11 -1.76
CA SER A 94 -5.36 -7.75 -1.66
C SER A 94 -4.27 -6.84 -1.10
N PHE A 95 -4.32 -5.56 -1.44
CA PHE A 95 -3.49 -4.58 -0.76
C PHE A 95 -4.02 -4.34 0.66
N PRO A 96 -3.17 -4.07 1.67
CA PRO A 96 -3.61 -3.94 3.07
C PRO A 96 -4.44 -2.70 3.37
N LEU A 97 -4.52 -1.76 2.43
CA LEU A 97 -5.36 -0.55 2.47
C LEU A 97 -6.18 -0.46 1.19
N LYS A 98 -7.28 0.28 1.20
CA LYS A 98 -7.94 0.64 -0.05
C LYS A 98 -6.99 1.44 -0.92
N ARG A 99 -7.00 1.19 -2.23
CA ARG A 99 -6.03 1.80 -3.15
C ARG A 99 -6.15 3.32 -3.21
N GLU A 100 -7.36 3.84 -3.08
CA GLU A 100 -7.65 5.27 -3.03
C GLU A 100 -7.18 5.93 -1.72
N GLU A 101 -7.00 5.15 -0.67
CA GLU A 101 -6.56 5.59 0.66
C GLU A 101 -5.03 5.51 0.82
N PHE A 102 -4.36 4.82 -0.10
CA PHE A 102 -2.90 4.69 -0.10
C PHE A 102 -2.24 6.03 -0.44
N LEU A 103 -1.42 6.51 0.45
CA LEU A 103 -0.69 7.77 0.29
C LEU A 103 0.73 7.53 -0.22
N PHE A 104 1.57 6.89 0.57
CA PHE A 104 2.93 6.48 0.19
C PHE A 104 3.62 5.68 1.29
N VAL A 105 4.67 4.96 0.93
CA VAL A 105 5.57 4.29 1.87
C VAL A 105 6.46 5.34 2.53
N THR A 106 6.37 5.45 3.85
CA THR A 106 7.17 6.38 4.64
C THR A 106 8.49 5.77 5.11
N SER A 107 8.52 4.44 5.25
CA SER A 107 9.74 3.72 5.62
C SER A 107 9.71 2.29 5.06
N PRO A 108 10.70 1.92 4.24
CA PRO A 108 10.80 0.57 3.70
C PRO A 108 11.32 -0.42 4.74
N PHE A 109 11.20 -1.70 4.43
CA PHE A 109 11.89 -2.78 5.12
C PHE A 109 13.42 -2.61 5.00
N GLY A 110 14.16 -2.93 6.06
CA GLY A 110 15.61 -2.94 6.05
C GLY A 110 16.25 -2.10 7.15
N MET A 111 17.57 -1.95 7.08
CA MET A 111 18.32 -1.14 8.05
C MET A 111 18.00 0.35 7.88
N ARG A 112 17.65 1.01 8.97
CA ARG A 112 17.37 2.45 9.00
C ARG A 112 17.87 3.09 10.29
N ASN A 113 18.02 4.40 10.29
CA ASN A 113 18.22 5.14 11.55
C ASN A 113 16.96 5.01 12.41
N ASP A 114 17.16 4.90 13.72
CA ASP A 114 16.05 4.82 14.66
C ASP A 114 15.17 6.09 14.57
N PRO A 115 13.89 5.95 14.21
CA PRO A 115 13.00 7.11 14.09
C PRO A 115 12.70 7.78 15.43
N MET A 116 13.01 7.11 16.56
CA MET A 116 12.85 7.66 17.91
C MET A 116 14.05 8.50 18.35
N GLY A 117 15.04 8.71 17.47
CA GLY A 117 16.13 9.64 17.71
C GLY A 117 17.30 9.11 18.55
N SER A 118 17.42 7.79 18.72
CA SER A 118 18.56 7.21 19.47
C SER A 118 19.92 7.36 18.78
N GLY A 119 19.94 7.78 17.52
CA GLY A 119 21.14 7.86 16.68
C GLY A 119 21.70 6.51 16.23
N LYS A 120 21.07 5.40 16.62
CA LYS A 120 21.49 4.04 16.25
C LYS A 120 20.77 3.56 14.99
N GLN A 121 21.43 2.70 14.24
CA GLN A 121 20.77 1.95 13.18
C GLN A 121 20.01 0.75 13.75
N GLN A 122 18.85 0.47 13.20
CA GLN A 122 18.03 -0.69 13.55
C GLN A 122 17.38 -1.30 12.34
N MET A 123 17.12 -2.60 12.43
CA MET A 123 16.38 -3.33 11.40
C MET A 123 14.89 -3.01 11.50
N HIS A 124 14.32 -2.49 10.43
CA HIS A 124 12.88 -2.34 10.25
C HIS A 124 12.31 -3.60 9.63
N LYS A 125 11.53 -4.34 10.41
CA LYS A 125 11.02 -5.67 10.03
C LYS A 125 9.72 -5.64 9.22
N GLY A 126 9.31 -4.47 8.76
CA GLY A 126 8.10 -4.27 7.98
C GLY A 126 8.20 -3.07 7.06
N VAL A 127 7.06 -2.65 6.56
CA VAL A 127 6.91 -1.45 5.73
C VAL A 127 5.94 -0.51 6.44
N ASP A 128 6.32 0.76 6.59
CA ASP A 128 5.43 1.78 7.11
C ASP A 128 4.74 2.50 5.95
N ILE A 129 3.41 2.42 5.91
CA ILE A 129 2.55 3.01 4.89
C ILE A 129 1.77 4.15 5.55
N ARG A 130 1.94 5.37 5.04
CA ARG A 130 1.19 6.52 5.54
C ARG A 130 -0.29 6.37 5.24
N ALA A 131 -1.11 6.56 6.27
CA ALA A 131 -2.56 6.46 6.20
C ALA A 131 -3.20 7.38 7.24
N LYS A 132 -4.49 7.65 7.13
CA LYS A 132 -5.26 8.48 8.08
C LYS A 132 -6.62 7.86 8.33
N GLN A 133 -6.73 7.08 9.42
CA GLN A 133 -7.98 6.40 9.81
C GLN A 133 -8.57 5.54 8.68
N ASP A 134 -7.68 4.97 7.86
CA ASP A 134 -8.03 4.19 6.69
C ASP A 134 -8.35 2.75 7.10
N ASP A 135 -9.23 2.11 6.36
CA ASP A 135 -9.59 0.72 6.59
C ASP A 135 -8.40 -0.22 6.28
N ILE A 136 -8.06 -1.07 7.23
CA ILE A 136 -7.06 -2.12 7.07
C ILE A 136 -7.75 -3.39 6.56
N LEU A 137 -7.21 -3.96 5.50
CA LEU A 137 -7.76 -5.09 4.78
C LEU A 137 -6.87 -6.33 4.90
N ALA A 138 -7.50 -7.50 5.02
CA ALA A 138 -6.80 -8.78 4.92
C ALA A 138 -6.17 -8.94 3.52
N THR A 139 -4.91 -9.35 3.46
CA THR A 139 -4.14 -9.36 2.21
C THR A 139 -4.29 -10.62 1.38
N GLU A 140 -4.65 -11.74 2.00
CA GLU A 140 -4.79 -13.02 1.32
C GLU A 140 -6.12 -13.68 1.70
N ARG A 141 -6.59 -14.64 0.91
CA ARG A 141 -7.80 -15.42 1.23
C ARG A 141 -7.48 -16.49 2.29
N ASN A 142 -8.55 -16.94 2.97
CA ASN A 142 -8.48 -18.01 3.97
C ASN A 142 -7.50 -17.73 5.12
N GLY A 143 -7.41 -16.46 5.53
CA GLY A 143 -6.64 -16.06 6.68
C GLY A 143 -7.34 -16.45 7.98
N LYS A 144 -6.56 -16.81 8.99
CA LYS A 144 -7.03 -17.01 10.36
C LYS A 144 -6.38 -15.98 11.26
N VAL A 145 -7.17 -15.24 12.00
CA VAL A 145 -6.65 -14.31 13.02
C VAL A 145 -6.05 -15.12 14.15
N VAL A 146 -4.73 -15.03 14.32
CA VAL A 146 -3.99 -15.82 15.33
C VAL A 146 -3.59 -14.99 16.54
N ALA A 147 -3.52 -13.67 16.41
CA ALA A 147 -3.26 -12.79 17.54
C ALA A 147 -3.96 -11.44 17.38
N VAL A 148 -4.42 -10.90 18.50
CA VAL A 148 -4.98 -9.55 18.62
C VAL A 148 -4.42 -8.91 19.88
N ASN A 149 -3.88 -7.70 19.75
CA ASN A 149 -3.41 -6.91 20.88
C ASN A 149 -4.23 -5.61 20.99
N HIS A 150 -4.97 -5.45 22.07
CA HIS A 150 -5.75 -4.24 22.36
C HIS A 150 -4.97 -3.19 23.15
N ASN A 151 -3.77 -3.51 23.64
CA ASN A 151 -2.98 -2.59 24.45
C ASN A 151 -2.28 -1.56 23.56
N ALA A 152 -2.69 -0.30 23.71
CA ALA A 152 -2.12 0.83 22.98
C ALA A 152 -0.70 1.22 23.44
N ASN A 153 -0.22 0.71 24.57
CA ASN A 153 1.03 1.12 25.21
C ASN A 153 2.20 0.14 24.96
N THR A 154 2.02 -0.84 24.07
CA THR A 154 3.13 -1.70 23.60
C THR A 154 3.90 -1.05 22.47
N GLY A 155 5.07 -1.56 22.08
CA GLY A 155 5.85 -1.00 20.97
C GLY A 155 5.05 -0.85 19.67
N GLY A 156 4.34 -1.91 19.27
CA GLY A 156 3.48 -1.93 18.08
C GLY A 156 2.05 -1.41 18.30
N GLY A 157 1.69 -1.07 19.55
CA GLY A 157 0.34 -0.63 19.90
C GLY A 157 -0.72 -1.70 19.65
N LYS A 158 -1.93 -1.25 19.35
CA LYS A 158 -3.00 -2.17 18.94
C LYS A 158 -2.61 -2.84 17.62
N SER A 159 -2.77 -4.16 17.56
CA SER A 159 -2.35 -4.91 16.38
C SER A 159 -3.19 -6.16 16.15
N VAL A 160 -3.19 -6.62 14.90
CA VAL A 160 -3.80 -7.87 14.46
C VAL A 160 -2.73 -8.66 13.70
N THR A 161 -2.66 -9.99 13.97
CA THR A 161 -1.84 -10.91 13.17
C THR A 161 -2.75 -11.95 12.55
N VAL A 162 -2.63 -12.10 11.24
CA VAL A 162 -3.37 -13.09 10.45
C VAL A 162 -2.40 -14.10 9.88
N GLU A 163 -2.69 -15.38 10.08
CA GLU A 163 -1.96 -16.50 9.45
C GLU A 163 -2.69 -16.90 8.17
N TYR A 164 -1.96 -16.98 7.08
CA TYR A 164 -2.43 -17.43 5.78
C TYR A 164 -1.77 -18.75 5.40
N ASN A 165 -2.58 -19.69 4.89
CA ASN A 165 -2.09 -20.93 4.33
C ASN A 165 -2.05 -20.80 2.80
N ARG A 166 -0.87 -20.80 2.23
CA ARG A 166 -0.66 -20.68 0.79
C ARG A 166 -0.84 -22.01 0.05
N PRO A 167 -1.09 -21.99 -1.25
CA PRO A 167 -1.28 -23.23 -2.05
C PRO A 167 -0.10 -24.20 -2.01
N ASP A 168 1.10 -23.71 -1.76
CA ASP A 168 2.33 -24.51 -1.60
C ASP A 168 2.50 -25.09 -0.19
N ASN A 169 1.45 -25.04 0.65
CA ASN A 169 1.45 -25.42 2.07
C ASN A 169 2.38 -24.58 2.96
N THR A 170 2.91 -23.48 2.51
CA THR A 170 3.62 -22.56 3.39
C THR A 170 2.63 -21.76 4.23
N LYS A 171 3.03 -21.46 5.47
CA LYS A 171 2.28 -20.58 6.35
C LYS A 171 2.99 -19.25 6.46
N VAL A 172 2.23 -18.18 6.30
CA VAL A 172 2.74 -16.82 6.41
C VAL A 172 1.90 -16.09 7.45
N GLN A 173 2.56 -15.43 8.39
CA GLN A 173 1.91 -14.55 9.35
C GLN A 173 2.13 -13.11 8.96
N VAL A 174 1.04 -12.38 8.81
CA VAL A 174 1.05 -10.97 8.47
C VAL A 174 0.54 -10.18 9.66
N SER A 175 1.33 -9.21 10.10
CA SER A 175 1.02 -8.36 11.25
C SER A 175 0.72 -6.92 10.79
N TYR A 176 -0.37 -6.38 11.32
CA TYR A 176 -0.86 -5.03 11.12
C TYR A 176 -0.80 -4.31 12.45
N MET A 177 0.00 -3.24 12.56
CA MET A 177 0.27 -2.56 13.84
C MET A 177 -0.10 -1.08 13.81
N HIS A 178 -0.09 -0.46 14.98
CA HIS A 178 -0.43 0.94 15.24
C HIS A 178 -1.91 1.28 14.99
N LEU A 179 -2.81 0.29 15.11
CA LEU A 179 -4.23 0.44 14.83
C LEU A 179 -4.92 1.41 15.81
N SER A 180 -5.89 2.18 15.32
CA SER A 180 -6.83 2.92 16.16
C SER A 180 -7.96 2.03 16.65
N ASN A 181 -8.47 1.15 15.77
CA ASN A 181 -9.57 0.23 16.04
C ASN A 181 -9.28 -1.16 15.49
N ILE A 182 -9.80 -2.19 16.14
CA ILE A 182 -9.74 -3.60 15.73
C ILE A 182 -11.16 -4.08 15.51
N ALA A 183 -11.43 -4.69 14.34
CA ALA A 183 -12.76 -5.16 13.93
C ALA A 183 -12.89 -6.69 13.94
N VAL A 184 -11.86 -7.41 14.36
CA VAL A 184 -11.81 -8.87 14.37
C VAL A 184 -11.31 -9.39 15.72
N LYS A 185 -11.50 -10.69 15.97
CA LYS A 185 -11.01 -11.38 17.18
C LYS A 185 -10.21 -12.62 16.81
N VAL A 186 -9.40 -13.11 17.74
CA VAL A 186 -8.65 -14.35 17.58
C VAL A 186 -9.60 -15.50 17.23
N GLY A 187 -9.23 -16.26 16.22
CA GLY A 187 -9.99 -17.38 15.68
C GLY A 187 -10.88 -17.04 14.49
N ASP A 188 -11.14 -15.76 14.22
CA ASP A 188 -11.92 -15.38 13.05
C ASP A 188 -11.20 -15.81 11.76
N VAL A 189 -12.00 -16.30 10.80
CA VAL A 189 -11.54 -16.56 9.43
C VAL A 189 -11.85 -15.34 8.59
N VAL A 190 -10.87 -14.88 7.84
CA VAL A 190 -10.98 -13.66 7.04
C VAL A 190 -10.69 -13.92 5.57
N SER A 191 -11.41 -13.23 4.71
CA SER A 191 -11.23 -13.27 3.26
C SER A 191 -10.37 -12.10 2.78
N SER A 192 -9.73 -12.26 1.63
CA SER A 192 -8.99 -11.16 0.99
C SER A 192 -9.88 -9.91 0.84
N GLY A 193 -9.35 -8.74 1.21
CA GLY A 193 -10.09 -7.48 1.21
C GLY A 193 -11.07 -7.29 2.38
N GLN A 194 -11.20 -8.26 3.27
CA GLN A 194 -12.04 -8.09 4.47
C GLN A 194 -11.39 -7.13 5.47
N LYS A 195 -12.20 -6.22 6.02
CA LYS A 195 -11.75 -5.24 7.02
C LYS A 195 -11.30 -5.92 8.31
N LEU A 196 -10.09 -5.61 8.74
CA LEU A 196 -9.49 -6.06 10.00
C LEU A 196 -9.55 -5.01 11.12
N GLY A 197 -9.60 -3.74 10.75
CA GLY A 197 -9.55 -2.61 11.65
C GLY A 197 -9.34 -1.30 10.92
N MET A 198 -8.80 -0.32 11.63
CA MET A 198 -8.47 1.00 11.07
C MET A 198 -7.06 1.39 11.48
N THR A 199 -6.38 2.11 10.59
CA THR A 199 -5.07 2.70 10.88
C THR A 199 -5.15 3.71 12.03
N GLY A 200 -4.01 3.95 12.67
CA GLY A 200 -3.92 4.89 13.78
C GLY A 200 -2.48 5.21 14.14
N ASN A 201 -2.30 5.64 15.37
CA ASN A 201 -1.01 6.05 15.92
C ASN A 201 -0.81 5.49 17.34
N THR A 202 -1.29 4.27 17.60
CA THR A 202 -1.11 3.63 18.90
C THR A 202 0.24 2.94 19.01
N GLY A 203 0.76 2.86 20.22
CA GLY A 203 2.06 2.26 20.49
C GLY A 203 3.13 3.27 20.88
N THR A 204 4.23 2.76 21.45
CA THR A 204 5.34 3.58 21.93
C THR A 204 6.44 3.79 20.87
N ARG A 205 6.35 3.10 19.72
CA ARG A 205 7.33 3.17 18.63
C ARG A 205 6.75 3.76 17.35
N THR A 206 5.93 4.78 17.50
CA THR A 206 5.31 5.51 16.40
C THR A 206 5.46 7.00 16.61
N THR A 207 5.62 7.75 15.54
CA THR A 207 5.74 9.21 15.56
C THR A 207 4.57 9.90 14.85
N ARG A 208 3.86 9.16 13.99
CA ARG A 208 2.73 9.66 13.19
C ARG A 208 1.82 8.51 12.81
N GLU A 209 0.60 8.85 12.44
CA GLU A 209 -0.36 7.87 11.94
C GLU A 209 0.14 7.17 10.67
N HIS A 210 0.15 5.85 10.70
CA HIS A 210 0.55 4.98 9.61
C HIS A 210 0.12 3.53 9.88
N LEU A 211 0.17 2.70 8.86
CA LEU A 211 0.14 1.26 8.99
C LEU A 211 1.58 0.73 8.99
N HIS A 212 1.99 0.05 10.06
CA HIS A 212 3.16 -0.83 10.02
C HIS A 212 2.69 -2.22 9.59
N PHE A 213 3.18 -2.66 8.44
CA PHE A 213 2.85 -3.92 7.80
C PHE A 213 4.08 -4.81 7.73
N SER A 214 4.01 -6.02 8.32
CA SER A 214 5.13 -6.96 8.33
C SER A 214 4.68 -8.41 8.06
N VAL A 215 5.57 -9.14 7.41
CA VAL A 215 5.39 -10.54 7.04
C VAL A 215 6.45 -11.38 7.76
#